data_afce121f8e9b8681e10451f5bcf5ccac
#
_entry.id   afce121f8e9b8681e10451f5bcf5ccac
#
_cell.length_a   1.000
_cell.length_b   1.000
_cell.length_c   1.000
_cell.angle_alpha   90.00
_cell.angle_beta   90.00
_cell.angle_gamma   90.00
#
_symmetry.space_group_name_H-M   'P 1'
#
loop_
_entity.id
_entity.type
_entity.pdbx_description
1 polymer ?
#
loop_
_entity_poly.entity_id
_entity_poly.type
_entity_poly.pdbx_seq_one_letter_code
_entity_poly.pdbx_strand_id
1 'polypeptide(L)'
;INLVDVDVLDHSVIVDGKPVDLILLNSDLSEGPLDVSGVEIHPPNHMGWHSRSKCLHFEHVSDLVHELSELVGIDPWLIGPWGFVSRGRCLEEVQCRERLAGEIEQGLEFIRSKYVEHEIDATPSLFIKNDRGTYGLGILRIESPDEILNLSNRKMNRLAYAKGGMNAEDFLLQEAVPTFLKSFDSVLEPVGYGVNGQVSSWFHRSNSKHGVLDNLNTPSTRFILDTDLSAEDASTIIGRRWLHSLVAEISMLAMGREMSDYASEESEF
;
A
#
# COMPACT_ATOMS: atom_id res chain seq x y z
N ILE A 1 -20.54 -19.95 -7.85
CA ILE A 1 -19.39 -19.63 -8.72
C ILE A 1 -19.01 -20.93 -9.40
N ASN A 2 -19.06 -20.96 -10.73
CA ASN A 2 -18.60 -22.11 -11.50
C ASN A 2 -17.12 -21.86 -11.85
N LEU A 3 -16.28 -22.87 -11.62
CA LEU A 3 -14.95 -22.92 -12.18
C LEU A 3 -15.08 -23.42 -13.61
N VAL A 4 -14.58 -22.67 -14.57
CA VAL A 4 -14.58 -23.02 -15.98
C VAL A 4 -13.19 -22.85 -16.55
N ASP A 5 -12.83 -23.65 -17.52
CA ASP A 5 -11.61 -23.43 -18.29
C ASP A 5 -11.79 -22.20 -19.19
N VAL A 6 -10.74 -21.40 -19.27
CA VAL A 6 -10.71 -20.19 -20.08
C VAL A 6 -9.73 -20.41 -21.23
N ASP A 7 -10.22 -20.29 -22.45
CA ASP A 7 -9.39 -20.32 -23.66
C ASP A 7 -9.03 -18.89 -24.07
N VAL A 8 -7.77 -18.65 -24.36
CA VAL A 8 -7.31 -17.40 -24.99
C VAL A 8 -6.90 -17.72 -26.44
N LEU A 9 -7.70 -17.27 -27.39
CA LEU A 9 -7.49 -17.47 -28.82
C LEU A 9 -7.32 -16.11 -29.50
N ASP A 10 -6.19 -15.90 -30.14
CA ASP A 10 -5.86 -14.64 -30.83
C ASP A 10 -6.13 -13.40 -29.94
N HIS A 11 -5.65 -13.43 -28.68
CA HIS A 11 -5.86 -12.40 -27.64
C HIS A 11 -7.32 -12.22 -27.20
N SER A 12 -8.27 -13.04 -27.67
CA SER A 12 -9.67 -13.01 -27.21
C SER A 12 -9.91 -14.06 -26.13
N VAL A 13 -10.65 -13.66 -25.11
CA VAL A 13 -11.05 -14.55 -24.00
C VAL A 13 -12.36 -15.24 -24.35
N ILE A 14 -12.34 -16.57 -24.31
CA ILE A 14 -13.51 -17.42 -24.66
C ILE A 14 -13.84 -18.32 -23.48
N VAL A 15 -15.10 -18.35 -23.09
CA VAL A 15 -15.66 -19.24 -22.06
C VAL A 15 -16.86 -19.97 -22.65
N ASP A 16 -16.84 -21.31 -22.59
CA ASP A 16 -17.91 -22.16 -23.17
C ASP A 16 -18.20 -21.83 -24.65
N GLY A 17 -17.13 -21.53 -25.43
CA GLY A 17 -17.24 -21.22 -26.85
C GLY A 17 -17.82 -19.84 -27.17
N LYS A 18 -17.95 -18.96 -26.19
CA LYS A 18 -18.45 -17.58 -26.34
C LYS A 18 -17.42 -16.57 -25.91
N PRO A 19 -17.29 -15.45 -26.62
CA PRO A 19 -16.43 -14.35 -26.17
C PRO A 19 -16.96 -13.77 -24.86
N VAL A 20 -16.03 -13.30 -24.04
CA VAL A 20 -16.31 -12.63 -22.75
C VAL A 20 -16.40 -11.13 -23.00
N ASP A 21 -17.43 -10.48 -22.47
CA ASP A 21 -17.66 -9.05 -22.61
C ASP A 21 -16.90 -8.22 -21.54
N LEU A 22 -16.66 -8.81 -20.36
CA LEU A 22 -16.04 -8.13 -19.22
C LEU A 22 -15.23 -9.11 -18.38
N ILE A 23 -14.04 -8.67 -17.98
CA ILE A 23 -13.20 -9.34 -16.99
C ILE A 23 -13.19 -8.52 -15.70
N LEU A 24 -13.71 -9.10 -14.60
CA LEU A 24 -13.50 -8.56 -13.27
C LEU A 24 -12.22 -9.18 -12.70
N LEU A 25 -11.18 -8.36 -12.67
CA LEU A 25 -9.83 -8.79 -12.33
C LEU A 25 -9.64 -8.84 -10.81
N ASN A 26 -9.41 -10.03 -10.28
CA ASN A 26 -8.98 -10.24 -8.88
C ASN A 26 -7.57 -10.85 -8.83
N SER A 27 -6.68 -10.32 -9.63
CA SER A 27 -5.25 -10.65 -9.66
C SER A 27 -4.43 -9.39 -9.47
N ASP A 28 -3.28 -9.52 -8.83
CA ASP A 28 -2.37 -8.40 -8.60
C ASP A 28 -1.52 -8.04 -9.83
N LEU A 29 -1.53 -8.87 -10.86
CA LEU A 29 -0.74 -8.68 -12.10
C LEU A 29 0.74 -8.34 -11.85
N SER A 30 1.34 -8.94 -10.83
CA SER A 30 2.75 -8.66 -10.48
C SER A 30 3.75 -9.13 -11.54
N GLU A 31 3.33 -10.02 -12.45
CA GLU A 31 4.18 -10.58 -13.51
C GLU A 31 3.98 -9.89 -14.86
N GLY A 32 3.02 -9.00 -14.97
CA GLY A 32 2.70 -8.25 -16.17
C GLY A 32 1.22 -8.12 -16.44
N PRO A 33 0.83 -7.36 -17.48
CA PRO A 33 -0.56 -7.21 -17.89
C PRO A 33 -1.11 -8.51 -18.48
N LEU A 34 -2.45 -8.63 -18.49
CA LEU A 34 -3.11 -9.66 -19.30
C LEU A 34 -2.94 -9.32 -20.79
N ASP A 35 -2.46 -10.29 -21.56
CA ASP A 35 -2.32 -10.16 -23.02
C ASP A 35 -3.64 -10.56 -23.71
N VAL A 36 -4.65 -9.70 -23.56
CA VAL A 36 -5.97 -9.90 -24.17
C VAL A 36 -6.46 -8.60 -24.79
N SER A 37 -7.28 -8.72 -25.84
CA SER A 37 -7.85 -7.60 -26.57
C SER A 37 -9.35 -7.80 -26.80
N GLY A 38 -10.07 -6.71 -27.10
CA GLY A 38 -11.49 -6.75 -27.40
C GLY A 38 -12.40 -7.09 -26.21
N VAL A 39 -11.88 -7.05 -25.01
CA VAL A 39 -12.64 -7.28 -23.77
C VAL A 39 -12.35 -6.16 -22.78
N GLU A 40 -13.37 -5.69 -22.09
CA GLU A 40 -13.23 -4.71 -21.02
C GLU A 40 -12.67 -5.36 -19.75
N ILE A 41 -11.71 -4.71 -19.08
CA ILE A 41 -11.04 -5.24 -17.89
C ILE A 41 -11.17 -4.23 -16.74
N HIS A 42 -11.71 -4.68 -15.60
CA HIS A 42 -11.85 -3.88 -14.39
C HIS A 42 -11.19 -4.54 -13.16
N PRO A 43 -10.33 -3.85 -12.42
CA PRO A 43 -9.64 -2.61 -12.82
C PRO A 43 -8.78 -2.83 -14.06
N PRO A 44 -8.45 -1.77 -14.83
CA PRO A 44 -7.69 -1.92 -16.07
C PRO A 44 -6.28 -2.45 -15.81
N ASN A 45 -5.66 -3.02 -16.84
CA ASN A 45 -4.34 -3.67 -16.77
C ASN A 45 -3.25 -2.80 -16.11
N HIS A 46 -3.23 -1.49 -16.38
CA HIS A 46 -2.25 -0.57 -15.82
C HIS A 46 -2.41 -0.36 -14.31
N MET A 47 -3.52 -0.82 -13.71
CA MET A 47 -3.69 -0.81 -12.26
C MET A 47 -3.09 -2.04 -11.56
N GLY A 48 -2.40 -2.90 -12.30
CA GLY A 48 -1.63 -4.03 -11.73
C GLY A 48 -0.32 -3.60 -11.07
N TRP A 49 0.20 -4.44 -10.17
CA TRP A 49 1.45 -4.15 -9.45
C TRP A 49 2.70 -4.09 -10.35
N HIS A 50 2.63 -4.56 -11.59
CA HIS A 50 3.72 -4.42 -12.55
C HIS A 50 3.97 -2.95 -12.96
N SER A 51 2.97 -2.08 -12.88
CA SER A 51 3.02 -0.67 -13.32
C SER A 51 2.71 0.35 -12.23
N ARG A 52 1.92 0.00 -11.19
CA ARG A 52 1.52 0.96 -10.16
C ARG A 52 2.68 1.50 -9.34
N SER A 53 2.61 2.79 -9.04
CA SER A 53 3.52 3.54 -8.17
C SER A 53 2.89 3.74 -6.79
N LYS A 54 3.62 3.37 -5.73
CA LYS A 54 3.23 3.69 -4.35
C LYS A 54 3.33 5.18 -4.07
N CYS A 55 4.30 5.84 -4.69
CA CYS A 55 4.52 7.26 -4.55
C CYS A 55 3.35 8.04 -5.12
N LEU A 56 2.91 7.73 -6.34
CA LEU A 56 1.76 8.36 -6.97
C LEU A 56 0.47 8.14 -6.16
N HIS A 57 0.23 6.89 -5.75
CA HIS A 57 -0.93 6.58 -4.91
C HIS A 57 -0.91 7.39 -3.61
N PHE A 58 0.25 7.46 -2.95
CA PHE A 58 0.39 8.21 -1.70
C PHE A 58 0.15 9.70 -1.89
N GLU A 59 0.62 10.31 -2.98
CA GLU A 59 0.38 11.71 -3.30
C GLU A 59 -1.13 11.99 -3.42
N HIS A 60 -1.86 11.18 -4.19
CA HIS A 60 -3.33 11.31 -4.29
C HIS A 60 -4.05 11.09 -2.96
N VAL A 61 -3.62 10.11 -2.15
CA VAL A 61 -4.19 9.90 -0.80
C VAL A 61 -3.91 11.11 0.08
N SER A 62 -2.70 11.66 0.04
CA SER A 62 -2.32 12.84 0.83
C SER A 62 -3.18 14.04 0.49
N ASP A 63 -3.39 14.33 -0.79
CA ASP A 63 -4.24 15.42 -1.24
C ASP A 63 -5.69 15.25 -0.75
N LEU A 64 -6.26 14.05 -0.89
CA LEU A 64 -7.62 13.74 -0.42
C LEU A 64 -7.75 13.84 1.10
N VAL A 65 -6.73 13.43 1.85
CA VAL A 65 -6.69 13.56 3.30
C VAL A 65 -6.67 15.04 3.71
N HIS A 66 -5.91 15.89 3.03
CA HIS A 66 -5.89 17.33 3.27
C HIS A 66 -7.24 17.97 2.93
N GLU A 67 -7.82 17.68 1.78
CA GLU A 67 -9.15 18.16 1.39
C GLU A 67 -10.22 17.79 2.45
N LEU A 68 -10.22 16.54 2.90
CA LEU A 68 -11.15 16.07 3.95
C LEU A 68 -10.89 16.80 5.27
N SER A 69 -9.62 16.96 5.66
CA SER A 69 -9.22 17.60 6.90
C SER A 69 -9.69 19.06 6.98
N GLU A 70 -9.59 19.80 5.89
CA GLU A 70 -10.10 21.17 5.78
C GLU A 70 -11.64 21.21 5.95
N LEU A 71 -12.35 20.24 5.35
CA LEU A 71 -13.82 20.18 5.42
C LEU A 71 -14.33 19.86 6.83
N VAL A 72 -13.63 18.99 7.57
CA VAL A 72 -14.09 18.53 8.89
C VAL A 72 -13.39 19.21 10.07
N GLY A 73 -12.35 20.02 9.80
CA GLY A 73 -11.58 20.73 10.82
C GLY A 73 -10.74 19.81 11.72
N ILE A 74 -10.21 18.72 11.17
CA ILE A 74 -9.37 17.75 11.87
C ILE A 74 -7.96 17.82 11.31
N ASP A 75 -6.94 17.64 12.17
CA ASP A 75 -5.55 17.52 11.72
C ASP A 75 -5.40 16.35 10.71
N PRO A 76 -4.86 16.58 9.51
CA PRO A 76 -4.65 15.54 8.50
C PRO A 76 -3.81 14.36 9.02
N TRP A 77 -2.89 14.60 9.94
CA TRP A 77 -2.06 13.55 10.54
C TRP A 77 -2.89 12.51 11.33
N LEU A 78 -4.05 12.88 11.88
CA LEU A 78 -4.96 11.95 12.56
C LEU A 78 -5.74 11.03 11.60
N ILE A 79 -5.77 11.37 10.30
CA ILE A 79 -6.46 10.59 9.26
C ILE A 79 -5.45 9.73 8.50
N GLY A 80 -4.29 10.31 8.14
CA GLY A 80 -3.25 9.65 7.38
C GLY A 80 -1.87 9.83 8.02
N PRO A 81 -1.02 8.80 8.01
CA PRO A 81 0.33 8.90 8.56
C PRO A 81 1.15 9.91 7.77
N TRP A 82 2.13 10.53 8.43
CA TRP A 82 3.10 11.35 7.72
C TRP A 82 3.80 10.55 6.62
N GLY A 83 4.02 11.20 5.48
CA GLY A 83 4.77 10.61 4.38
C GLY A 83 5.36 11.65 3.46
N PHE A 84 6.37 11.24 2.71
CA PHE A 84 7.12 12.06 1.77
C PHE A 84 7.64 11.21 0.62
N VAL A 85 7.51 11.72 -0.62
CA VAL A 85 8.05 11.06 -1.82
C VAL A 85 9.45 11.59 -2.11
N SER A 86 10.45 10.74 -1.96
CA SER A 86 11.85 11.03 -2.28
C SER A 86 12.17 10.53 -3.68
N ARG A 87 12.39 11.45 -4.63
CA ARG A 87 12.58 11.12 -6.05
C ARG A 87 14.03 11.21 -6.48
N GLY A 88 14.41 10.38 -7.46
CA GLY A 88 15.72 10.40 -8.11
C GLY A 88 16.86 10.08 -7.15
N ARG A 89 16.74 9.02 -6.35
CA ARG A 89 17.75 8.59 -5.35
C ARG A 89 18.46 7.31 -5.77
N CYS A 90 19.65 7.44 -6.32
CA CYS A 90 20.56 6.32 -6.49
C CYS A 90 21.25 5.99 -5.16
N LEU A 91 20.84 4.90 -4.49
CA LEU A 91 21.37 4.55 -3.16
C LEU A 91 22.85 4.15 -3.18
N GLU A 92 23.42 3.85 -4.33
CA GLU A 92 24.87 3.58 -4.48
C GLU A 92 25.70 4.86 -4.31
N GLU A 93 25.11 6.03 -4.62
CA GLU A 93 25.77 7.33 -4.50
C GLU A 93 25.67 7.88 -3.06
N VAL A 94 26.79 8.31 -2.51
CA VAL A 94 26.85 8.90 -1.16
C VAL A 94 25.95 10.12 -1.05
N GLN A 95 25.99 11.03 -2.04
CA GLN A 95 25.19 12.25 -2.04
C GLN A 95 23.68 11.99 -2.05
N CYS A 96 23.23 10.93 -2.71
CA CYS A 96 21.82 10.52 -2.68
C CYS A 96 21.43 10.02 -1.30
N ARG A 97 22.30 9.23 -0.63
CA ARG A 97 22.04 8.80 0.76
C ARG A 97 22.05 9.95 1.74
N GLU A 98 22.94 10.94 1.56
CA GLU A 98 22.97 12.16 2.41
C GLU A 98 21.68 12.98 2.27
N ARG A 99 21.16 13.15 1.05
CA ARG A 99 19.87 13.81 0.84
C ARG A 99 18.72 13.04 1.47
N LEU A 100 18.68 11.73 1.25
CA LEU A 100 17.66 10.87 1.85
C LEU A 100 17.74 10.89 3.39
N ALA A 101 18.94 10.93 3.97
CA ALA A 101 19.14 11.09 5.41
C ALA A 101 18.58 12.42 5.94
N GLY A 102 18.75 13.52 5.21
CA GLY A 102 18.13 14.81 5.54
C GLY A 102 16.60 14.78 5.49
N GLU A 103 16.01 14.10 4.50
CA GLU A 103 14.55 13.91 4.40
C GLU A 103 14.01 13.03 5.55
N ILE A 104 14.75 11.99 5.93
CA ILE A 104 14.44 11.14 7.09
C ILE A 104 14.46 11.94 8.39
N GLU A 105 15.49 12.78 8.61
CA GLU A 105 15.59 13.62 9.82
C GLU A 105 14.37 14.54 9.94
N GLN A 106 14.00 15.24 8.86
CA GLN A 106 12.82 16.10 8.82
C GLN A 106 11.54 15.34 9.16
N GLY A 107 11.37 14.13 8.60
CA GLY A 107 10.22 13.29 8.90
C GLY A 107 10.16 12.85 10.36
N LEU A 108 11.28 12.39 10.91
CA LEU A 108 11.37 11.99 12.32
C LEU A 108 11.12 13.16 13.28
N GLU A 109 11.60 14.37 12.95
CA GLU A 109 11.32 15.58 13.72
C GLU A 109 9.85 15.96 13.68
N PHE A 110 9.23 15.91 12.50
CA PHE A 110 7.79 16.16 12.37
C PHE A 110 6.97 15.17 13.21
N ILE A 111 7.22 13.86 13.07
CA ILE A 111 6.51 12.84 13.83
C ILE A 111 6.72 13.01 15.33
N ARG A 112 7.95 13.35 15.75
CA ARG A 112 8.25 13.64 17.16
C ARG A 112 7.43 14.82 17.68
N SER A 113 7.27 15.89 16.89
CA SER A 113 6.42 17.02 17.26
C SER A 113 4.95 16.63 17.44
N LYS A 114 4.44 15.75 16.58
CA LYS A 114 3.08 15.21 16.68
C LYS A 114 2.90 14.29 17.90
N TYR A 115 3.90 13.48 18.19
CA TYR A 115 3.87 12.63 19.38
C TYR A 115 3.85 13.46 20.68
N VAL A 116 4.59 14.57 20.72
CA VAL A 116 4.52 15.52 21.84
C VAL A 116 3.15 16.21 21.93
N GLU A 117 2.61 16.67 20.78
CA GLU A 117 1.30 17.34 20.70
C GLU A 117 0.17 16.44 21.20
N HIS A 118 0.23 15.13 20.90
CA HIS A 118 -0.80 14.14 21.23
C HIS A 118 -0.45 13.27 22.44
N GLU A 119 0.56 13.63 23.24
CA GLU A 119 0.99 12.91 24.44
C GLU A 119 1.28 11.41 24.19
N ILE A 120 1.86 11.09 23.02
CA ILE A 120 2.25 9.73 22.63
C ILE A 120 3.66 9.44 23.13
N ASP A 121 3.78 8.52 24.09
CA ASP A 121 5.08 8.04 24.60
C ASP A 121 5.59 6.88 23.73
N ALA A 122 6.18 7.25 22.59
CA ALA A 122 6.77 6.31 21.66
C ALA A 122 7.97 6.91 20.92
N THR A 123 8.87 6.08 20.43
CA THR A 123 9.99 6.50 19.58
C THR A 123 9.53 6.55 18.13
N PRO A 124 9.64 7.70 17.45
CA PRO A 124 9.32 7.82 16.03
C PRO A 124 10.17 6.89 15.18
N SER A 125 9.58 6.30 14.17
CA SER A 125 10.30 5.57 13.12
C SER A 125 9.60 5.69 11.78
N LEU A 126 10.34 5.48 10.70
CA LEU A 126 9.86 5.55 9.33
C LEU A 126 10.02 4.21 8.63
N PHE A 127 9.15 3.93 7.68
CA PHE A 127 9.39 2.96 6.63
C PHE A 127 9.89 3.68 5.39
N ILE A 128 10.99 3.21 4.82
CA ILE A 128 11.41 3.52 3.46
C ILE A 128 10.87 2.39 2.59
N LYS A 129 10.06 2.73 1.61
CA LYS A 129 9.43 1.77 0.70
C LYS A 129 9.87 2.07 -0.73
N ASN A 130 10.43 1.09 -1.39
CA ASN A 130 10.66 1.13 -2.84
C ASN A 130 9.34 1.34 -3.57
N ASP A 131 9.30 2.30 -4.50
CA ASP A 131 8.09 2.65 -5.24
C ASP A 131 7.44 1.43 -5.92
N ARG A 132 8.25 0.60 -6.56
CA ARG A 132 7.81 -0.57 -7.34
C ARG A 132 7.89 -1.90 -6.59
N GLY A 133 8.28 -1.89 -5.30
CA GLY A 133 8.41 -3.12 -4.49
C GLY A 133 7.05 -3.77 -4.20
N THR A 134 6.99 -5.11 -4.22
CA THR A 134 5.81 -5.91 -3.90
C THR A 134 6.08 -6.90 -2.78
N TYR A 135 5.06 -7.48 -2.16
CA TYR A 135 5.15 -8.54 -1.14
C TYR A 135 6.08 -8.23 0.04
N GLY A 136 6.19 -6.95 0.44
CA GLY A 136 7.10 -6.53 1.51
C GLY A 136 8.58 -6.50 1.13
N LEU A 137 8.90 -6.72 -0.15
CA LEU A 137 10.24 -6.49 -0.69
C LEU A 137 10.47 -4.98 -0.86
N GLY A 138 11.71 -4.53 -0.66
CA GLY A 138 12.05 -3.11 -0.78
C GLY A 138 11.47 -2.25 0.34
N ILE A 139 11.28 -2.81 1.54
CA ILE A 139 10.86 -2.07 2.74
C ILE A 139 11.97 -2.16 3.80
N LEU A 140 12.31 -1.01 4.38
CA LEU A 140 13.24 -0.91 5.48
C LEU A 140 12.68 0.05 6.54
N ARG A 141 12.67 -0.37 7.81
CA ARG A 141 12.36 0.49 8.95
C ARG A 141 13.62 1.21 9.40
N ILE A 142 13.49 2.51 9.67
CA ILE A 142 14.56 3.42 10.07
C ILE A 142 14.12 4.20 11.31
N GLU A 143 15.00 4.31 12.30
CA GLU A 143 14.80 5.11 13.50
C GLU A 143 15.79 6.29 13.57
N SER A 144 16.81 6.33 12.71
CA SER A 144 17.85 7.33 12.66
C SER A 144 18.36 7.55 11.23
N PRO A 145 18.70 8.80 10.82
CA PRO A 145 19.33 9.09 9.54
C PRO A 145 20.66 8.34 9.32
N ASP A 146 21.39 8.05 10.38
CA ASP A 146 22.66 7.32 10.32
C ASP A 146 22.51 5.92 9.74
N GLU A 147 21.33 5.31 9.86
CA GLU A 147 21.07 3.99 9.33
C GLU A 147 21.10 3.95 7.79
N ILE A 148 20.65 5.03 7.13
CA ILE A 148 20.69 5.12 5.65
C ILE A 148 22.10 5.44 5.16
N LEU A 149 22.85 6.26 5.92
CA LEU A 149 24.24 6.57 5.60
C LEU A 149 25.15 5.35 5.70
N ASN A 150 24.86 4.46 6.65
CA ASN A 150 25.64 3.27 6.97
C ASN A 150 25.01 1.96 6.47
N LEU A 151 24.17 2.03 5.41
CA LEU A 151 23.57 0.82 4.84
C LEU A 151 24.62 -0.18 4.36
N SER A 152 24.50 -1.42 4.79
CA SER A 152 25.27 -2.50 4.17
C SER A 152 24.82 -2.74 2.72
N ASN A 153 25.71 -3.21 1.86
CA ASN A 153 25.39 -3.54 0.47
C ASN A 153 24.17 -4.46 0.34
N ARG A 154 24.01 -5.42 1.27
CA ARG A 154 22.85 -6.32 1.30
C ARG A 154 21.53 -5.58 1.56
N LYS A 155 21.52 -4.65 2.51
CA LYS A 155 20.32 -3.84 2.82
C LYS A 155 20.04 -2.86 1.67
N MET A 156 21.08 -2.26 1.08
CA MET A 156 20.99 -1.38 -0.06
C MET A 156 20.33 -2.08 -1.26
N ASN A 157 20.86 -3.25 -1.64
CA ASN A 157 20.30 -4.05 -2.72
C ASN A 157 18.86 -4.49 -2.44
N ARG A 158 18.55 -4.87 -1.19
CA ARG A 158 17.18 -5.25 -0.81
C ARG A 158 16.21 -4.07 -0.93
N LEU A 159 16.65 -2.85 -0.66
CA LEU A 159 15.83 -1.64 -0.76
C LEU A 159 15.70 -1.17 -2.21
N ALA A 160 16.82 -1.16 -2.96
CA ALA A 160 16.87 -0.65 -4.32
C ALA A 160 16.18 -1.56 -5.37
N TYR A 161 16.27 -2.87 -5.19
CA TYR A 161 15.77 -3.81 -6.20
C TYR A 161 14.41 -4.38 -5.83
N ALA A 162 13.43 -4.12 -6.68
CA ALA A 162 12.13 -4.78 -6.67
C ALA A 162 12.19 -6.18 -7.31
N LYS A 163 11.12 -6.95 -7.22
CA LYS A 163 10.94 -8.18 -8.00
C LYS A 163 11.09 -7.85 -9.50
N GLY A 164 11.96 -8.57 -10.21
CA GLY A 164 12.26 -8.33 -11.63
C GLY A 164 13.54 -7.54 -11.88
N GLY A 165 14.30 -7.15 -10.86
CA GLY A 165 15.64 -6.55 -11.00
C GLY A 165 15.66 -5.08 -11.43
N MET A 166 14.51 -4.40 -11.45
CA MET A 166 14.45 -2.96 -11.69
C MET A 166 15.00 -2.20 -10.48
N ASN A 167 15.97 -1.33 -10.73
CA ASN A 167 16.50 -0.42 -9.72
C ASN A 167 15.48 0.69 -9.47
N ALA A 168 15.08 0.88 -8.21
CA ALA A 168 14.23 1.99 -7.86
C ALA A 168 15.07 3.22 -7.53
N GLU A 169 14.66 4.33 -8.08
CA GLU A 169 15.19 5.65 -7.77
C GLU A 169 14.20 6.49 -6.95
N ASP A 170 12.94 6.05 -6.86
CA ASP A 170 11.90 6.71 -6.08
C ASP A 170 11.54 5.87 -4.86
N PHE A 171 11.41 6.55 -3.73
CA PHE A 171 11.09 5.93 -2.44
C PHE A 171 9.98 6.71 -1.73
N LEU A 172 9.03 5.99 -1.18
CA LEU A 172 8.07 6.52 -0.22
C LEU A 172 8.65 6.40 1.19
N LEU A 173 8.88 7.55 1.85
CA LEU A 173 9.09 7.64 3.28
C LEU A 173 7.73 7.74 3.95
N GLN A 174 7.43 6.90 4.92
CA GLN A 174 6.15 6.89 5.61
C GLN A 174 6.34 6.57 7.07
N GLU A 175 5.61 7.28 7.93
CA GLU A 175 5.57 6.98 9.36
C GLU A 175 5.25 5.52 9.62
N ALA A 176 5.99 4.91 10.54
CA ALA A 176 5.77 3.54 10.96
C ALA A 176 4.73 3.50 12.09
N VAL A 177 3.46 3.46 11.72
CA VAL A 177 2.35 3.40 12.66
C VAL A 177 2.15 1.96 13.15
N PRO A 178 2.22 1.70 14.45
CA PRO A 178 2.01 0.36 14.97
C PRO A 178 0.54 -0.07 14.87
N THR A 179 0.33 -1.30 14.41
CA THR A 179 -1.01 -1.90 14.39
C THR A 179 -1.48 -2.19 15.82
N PHE A 180 -2.60 -1.62 16.22
CA PHE A 180 -3.17 -1.87 17.56
C PHE A 180 -4.19 -3.02 17.58
N LEU A 181 -4.70 -3.42 16.43
CA LEU A 181 -5.68 -4.51 16.34
C LEU A 181 -5.04 -5.86 16.68
N LYS A 182 -5.69 -6.60 17.56
CA LYS A 182 -5.26 -7.94 17.95
C LYS A 182 -6.47 -8.86 18.12
N SER A 183 -6.23 -10.15 17.93
CA SER A 183 -7.13 -11.22 18.38
C SER A 183 -6.34 -12.45 18.77
N PHE A 184 -6.71 -13.10 19.88
CA PHE A 184 -5.99 -14.26 20.43
C PHE A 184 -4.46 -14.03 20.52
N ASP A 185 -4.04 -12.87 21.03
CA ASP A 185 -2.64 -12.44 21.16
C ASP A 185 -1.86 -12.29 19.83
N SER A 186 -2.54 -12.39 18.72
CA SER A 186 -1.94 -12.16 17.39
C SER A 186 -2.33 -10.79 16.84
N VAL A 187 -1.37 -10.16 16.16
CA VAL A 187 -1.62 -8.89 15.45
C VAL A 187 -2.57 -9.15 14.29
N LEU A 188 -3.51 -8.23 14.08
CA LEU A 188 -4.46 -8.26 12.97
C LEU A 188 -4.27 -7.05 12.04
N GLU A 189 -4.42 -7.30 10.76
CA GLU A 189 -4.47 -6.27 9.72
C GLU A 189 -5.78 -6.43 8.93
N PRO A 190 -6.67 -5.40 8.94
CA PRO A 190 -7.92 -5.47 8.20
C PRO A 190 -7.67 -5.39 6.70
N VAL A 191 -8.40 -6.20 5.96
CA VAL A 191 -8.40 -6.21 4.48
C VAL A 191 -9.83 -6.04 4.02
N GLY A 192 -10.09 -4.98 3.24
CA GLY A 192 -11.39 -4.69 2.67
C GLY A 192 -11.42 -5.01 1.18
N TYR A 193 -12.52 -5.57 0.71
CA TYR A 193 -12.84 -5.65 -0.71
C TYR A 193 -13.68 -4.43 -1.10
N GLY A 194 -13.12 -3.58 -1.97
CA GLY A 194 -13.81 -2.42 -2.52
C GLY A 194 -14.48 -2.75 -3.86
N VAL A 195 -15.72 -2.32 -4.01
CA VAL A 195 -16.48 -2.40 -5.27
C VAL A 195 -17.22 -1.08 -5.47
N ASN A 196 -17.05 -0.47 -6.61
CA ASN A 196 -17.72 0.78 -6.97
C ASN A 196 -17.58 1.89 -5.89
N GLY A 197 -16.35 2.07 -5.36
CA GLY A 197 -16.05 3.10 -4.37
C GLY A 197 -16.51 2.80 -2.94
N GLN A 198 -17.06 1.63 -2.66
CA GLN A 198 -17.52 1.22 -1.33
C GLN A 198 -16.88 -0.09 -0.90
N VAL A 199 -16.66 -0.26 0.40
CA VAL A 199 -16.18 -1.53 0.94
C VAL A 199 -17.34 -2.51 1.09
N SER A 200 -17.29 -3.61 0.33
CA SER A 200 -18.33 -4.65 0.29
C SER A 200 -18.15 -5.73 1.34
N SER A 201 -16.93 -6.04 1.73
CA SER A 201 -16.64 -7.11 2.71
C SER A 201 -15.28 -6.90 3.37
N TRP A 202 -15.10 -7.55 4.52
CA TRP A 202 -13.88 -7.50 5.31
C TRP A 202 -13.43 -8.91 5.72
N PHE A 203 -12.11 -9.05 5.81
CA PHE A 203 -11.45 -10.13 6.51
C PHE A 203 -10.17 -9.58 7.15
N HIS A 204 -9.44 -10.40 7.90
CA HIS A 204 -8.21 -9.99 8.57
C HIS A 204 -7.05 -10.91 8.21
N ARG A 205 -5.88 -10.31 8.03
CA ARG A 205 -4.61 -11.05 8.06
C ARG A 205 -4.13 -11.10 9.49
N SER A 206 -3.69 -12.26 9.93
CA SER A 206 -3.15 -12.48 11.27
C SER A 206 -1.84 -13.25 11.19
N ASN A 207 -0.88 -12.90 12.05
CA ASN A 207 0.37 -13.65 12.15
C ASN A 207 0.94 -13.56 13.56
N SER A 208 0.94 -14.67 14.28
CA SER A 208 1.45 -14.74 15.67
C SER A 208 2.97 -14.67 15.78
N LYS A 209 3.70 -14.73 14.65
CA LYS A 209 5.17 -14.64 14.61
C LYS A 209 5.68 -13.23 14.33
N HIS A 210 4.77 -12.29 14.09
CA HIS A 210 5.08 -10.93 13.70
C HIS A 210 4.59 -9.92 14.74
N GLY A 211 5.35 -8.83 14.89
CA GLY A 211 5.03 -7.72 15.77
C GLY A 211 4.12 -6.68 15.10
N VAL A 212 3.79 -5.64 15.86
CA VAL A 212 2.86 -4.57 15.46
C VAL A 212 3.36 -3.67 14.32
N LEU A 213 4.64 -3.72 14.00
CA LEU A 213 5.28 -2.98 12.89
C LEU A 213 5.78 -3.89 11.77
N ASP A 214 5.48 -5.18 11.83
CA ASP A 214 5.92 -6.13 10.82
C ASP A 214 4.91 -6.25 9.68
N ASN A 215 5.41 -6.64 8.50
CA ASN A 215 4.55 -7.00 7.38
C ASN A 215 3.88 -8.34 7.65
N LEU A 216 2.56 -8.36 7.70
CA LEU A 216 1.79 -9.59 7.91
C LEU A 216 1.55 -10.40 6.63
N ASN A 217 1.80 -9.83 5.44
CA ASN A 217 1.63 -10.53 4.17
C ASN A 217 2.82 -11.45 3.89
N THR A 218 2.84 -12.59 4.54
CA THR A 218 3.91 -13.60 4.47
C THR A 218 3.31 -14.99 4.29
N PRO A 219 4.09 -16.02 3.90
CA PRO A 219 3.58 -17.38 3.73
C PRO A 219 2.97 -18.01 5.01
N SER A 220 3.26 -17.46 6.19
CA SER A 220 2.70 -17.91 7.47
C SER A 220 1.44 -17.15 7.90
N THR A 221 0.94 -16.23 7.08
CA THR A 221 -0.28 -15.47 7.34
C THR A 221 -1.49 -16.39 7.42
N ARG A 222 -2.37 -16.11 8.39
CA ARG A 222 -3.70 -16.70 8.47
C ARG A 222 -4.74 -15.68 8.09
N PHE A 223 -5.77 -16.11 7.40
CA PHE A 223 -6.94 -15.29 7.09
C PHE A 223 -8.03 -15.61 8.08
N ILE A 224 -8.58 -14.57 8.71
CA ILE A 224 -9.59 -14.67 9.77
C ILE A 224 -10.80 -13.86 9.34
N LEU A 225 -11.98 -14.44 9.42
CA LEU A 225 -13.26 -13.75 9.20
C LEU A 225 -13.73 -13.08 10.49
N ASP A 226 -14.64 -12.11 10.39
CA ASP A 226 -15.25 -11.47 11.55
C ASP A 226 -15.95 -12.47 12.48
N THR A 227 -16.50 -13.55 11.92
CA THR A 227 -17.13 -14.64 12.65
C THR A 227 -16.18 -15.49 13.49
N ASP A 228 -14.89 -15.42 13.18
CA ASP A 228 -13.85 -16.21 13.84
C ASP A 228 -13.16 -15.43 14.98
N LEU A 229 -13.53 -14.15 15.15
CA LEU A 229 -13.04 -13.29 16.23
C LEU A 229 -13.67 -13.67 17.56
N SER A 230 -12.96 -13.41 18.68
CA SER A 230 -13.62 -13.46 19.99
C SER A 230 -14.71 -12.40 20.09
N ALA A 231 -15.70 -12.57 20.96
CA ALA A 231 -16.79 -11.61 21.11
C ALA A 231 -16.28 -10.22 21.55
N GLU A 232 -15.23 -10.17 22.38
CA GLU A 232 -14.59 -8.93 22.83
C GLU A 232 -13.84 -8.23 21.67
N ASP A 233 -13.02 -8.97 20.94
CA ASP A 233 -12.27 -8.45 19.78
C ASP A 233 -13.22 -8.00 18.68
N ALA A 234 -14.27 -8.79 18.38
CA ALA A 234 -15.28 -8.47 17.39
C ALA A 234 -15.97 -7.14 17.72
N SER A 235 -16.36 -6.92 18.97
CA SER A 235 -16.98 -5.66 19.41
C SER A 235 -16.07 -4.46 19.15
N THR A 236 -14.78 -4.56 19.47
CA THR A 236 -13.80 -3.50 19.28
C THR A 236 -13.54 -3.24 17.80
N ILE A 237 -13.34 -4.29 17.01
CA ILE A 237 -13.00 -4.19 15.59
C ILE A 237 -14.18 -3.68 14.76
N ILE A 238 -15.37 -4.27 14.97
CA ILE A 238 -16.58 -3.88 14.25
C ILE A 238 -17.04 -2.47 14.66
N GLY A 239 -16.92 -2.11 15.93
CA GLY A 239 -17.22 -0.76 16.41
C GLY A 239 -16.40 0.35 15.75
N ARG A 240 -15.21 0.03 15.23
CA ARG A 240 -14.33 0.96 14.50
C ARG A 240 -14.34 0.77 12.99
N ARG A 241 -15.21 -0.07 12.47
CA ARG A 241 -15.30 -0.42 11.04
C ARG A 241 -15.52 0.82 10.16
N TRP A 242 -16.29 1.79 10.64
CA TRP A 242 -16.53 3.03 9.93
C TRP A 242 -15.23 3.80 9.61
N LEU A 243 -14.25 3.80 10.54
CA LEU A 243 -12.96 4.44 10.32
C LEU A 243 -12.14 3.69 9.27
N HIS A 244 -12.11 2.36 9.35
CA HIS A 244 -11.44 1.55 8.34
C HIS A 244 -12.09 1.72 6.95
N SER A 245 -13.43 1.82 6.90
CA SER A 245 -14.15 2.08 5.64
C SER A 245 -13.81 3.45 5.08
N LEU A 246 -13.78 4.50 5.91
CA LEU A 246 -13.39 5.85 5.47
C LEU A 246 -12.00 5.85 4.83
N VAL A 247 -11.00 5.25 5.49
CA VAL A 247 -9.62 5.17 4.96
C VAL A 247 -9.58 4.36 3.66
N ALA A 248 -10.31 3.25 3.58
CA ALA A 248 -10.38 2.43 2.37
C ALA A 248 -11.06 3.19 1.20
N GLU A 249 -12.11 3.96 1.48
CA GLU A 249 -12.82 4.77 0.48
C GLU A 249 -11.94 5.92 -0.03
N ILE A 250 -11.17 6.59 0.84
CA ILE A 250 -10.15 7.56 0.42
C ILE A 250 -9.14 6.91 -0.53
N SER A 251 -8.66 5.71 -0.20
CA SER A 251 -7.73 4.97 -1.07
C SER A 251 -8.37 4.59 -2.42
N MET A 252 -9.66 4.24 -2.45
CA MET A 252 -10.36 3.96 -3.71
C MET A 252 -10.57 5.24 -4.56
N LEU A 253 -10.82 6.38 -3.94
CA LEU A 253 -10.85 7.67 -4.65
C LEU A 253 -9.47 8.02 -5.23
N ALA A 254 -8.39 7.79 -4.48
CA ALA A 254 -7.02 7.94 -4.98
C ALA A 254 -6.76 7.03 -6.19
N MET A 255 -7.20 5.76 -6.15
CA MET A 255 -7.13 4.87 -7.32
C MET A 255 -7.86 5.43 -8.53
N GLY A 256 -9.01 6.07 -8.33
CA GLY A 256 -9.74 6.73 -9.42
C GLY A 256 -8.94 7.89 -10.05
N ARG A 257 -8.22 8.67 -9.24
CA ARG A 257 -7.30 9.71 -9.73
C ARG A 257 -6.12 9.10 -10.51
N GLU A 258 -5.49 8.04 -9.99
CA GLU A 258 -4.44 7.30 -10.72
C GLU A 258 -4.93 6.82 -12.10
N MET A 259 -6.13 6.25 -12.18
CA MET A 259 -6.71 5.78 -13.45
C MET A 259 -6.91 6.93 -14.44
N SER A 260 -7.29 8.12 -13.95
CA SER A 260 -7.46 9.32 -14.80
C SER A 260 -6.15 9.86 -15.33
N ASP A 261 -5.08 9.81 -14.52
CA ASP A 261 -3.74 10.23 -14.94
C ASP A 261 -3.22 9.35 -16.08
N TYR A 262 -3.33 8.03 -15.95
CA TYR A 262 -2.95 7.10 -17.02
C TYR A 262 -3.74 7.31 -18.31
N ALA A 263 -5.06 7.56 -18.20
CA ALA A 263 -5.89 7.80 -19.38
C ALA A 263 -5.53 9.10 -20.11
N SER A 264 -5.06 10.12 -19.38
CA SER A 264 -4.61 11.39 -19.97
C SER A 264 -3.27 11.25 -20.69
N GLU A 265 -2.33 10.46 -20.14
CA GLU A 265 -1.04 10.17 -20.78
C GLU A 265 -1.21 9.41 -22.10
N GLU A 266 -2.11 8.41 -22.15
CA GLU A 266 -2.40 7.67 -23.39
C GLU A 266 -3.07 8.52 -24.49
N SER A 267 -3.73 9.61 -24.12
CA SER A 267 -4.40 10.51 -25.09
C SER A 267 -3.45 11.53 -25.74
N GLU A 268 -2.24 11.71 -25.22
CA GLU A 268 -1.23 12.64 -25.75
C GLU A 268 -0.30 12.01 -26.80
N PHE A 269 -0.43 10.69 -27.04
CA PHE A 269 0.32 9.92 -28.05
C PHE A 269 -0.63 9.43 -29.15
#